data_286dc921d39943fe796c5420a741184d
#
_entry.id   286dc921d39943fe796c5420a741184d
#
_cell.length_a   1.000
_cell.length_b   1.000
_cell.length_c   1.000
_cell.angle_alpha   90.00
_cell.angle_beta   90.00
_cell.angle_gamma   90.00
#
_symmetry.space_group_name_H-M   'P 1'
#
loop_
_entity.id
_entity.type
_entity.pdbx_description
1 polymer ?
#
loop_
_entity_poly.entity_id
_entity_poly.type
_entity_poly.pdbx_seq_one_letter_code
_entity_poly.pdbx_strand_id
1 'polypeptide(L)'
;MTGMQSKDEIRRRMKAMQREFLASGRQERESERILGELERSPEFASARTVLGYMAIPGEVLTESFIRRWSAYKRMLIPLVTPSGLELREYRPDCLVSGYAGIPEPSSGAPLCRPDEVDFAFVPGVAFSCGQDGEPGRIWRLGRGKACYDRLLPSLHCPVAGVAFPFRLVDRLPLDPWDRPLDLLFI
;
A
#
# COMPACT_ATOMS: atom_id res chain seq x y z
N MET A 1 5.36 5.05 32.62
CA MET A 1 4.67 4.06 31.78
C MET A 1 3.91 4.84 30.70
N THR A 2 4.49 4.98 29.53
CA THR A 2 3.83 5.65 28.39
C THR A 2 2.74 4.70 27.90
N GLY A 3 1.48 5.06 28.13
CA GLY A 3 0.34 4.28 27.65
C GLY A 3 0.40 4.08 26.14
N MET A 4 -0.04 2.92 25.65
CA MET A 4 -0.09 2.62 24.21
C MET A 4 -0.99 3.65 23.50
N GLN A 5 -0.46 4.35 22.49
CA GLN A 5 -1.21 5.33 21.71
C GLN A 5 -2.38 4.65 20.97
N SER A 6 -3.52 5.30 20.93
CA SER A 6 -4.67 4.83 20.13
C SER A 6 -4.41 4.93 18.63
N LYS A 7 -5.14 4.15 17.81
CA LYS A 7 -5.06 4.23 16.33
C LYS A 7 -5.27 5.67 15.83
N ASP A 8 -6.15 6.44 16.44
CA ASP A 8 -6.45 7.81 16.02
C ASP A 8 -5.37 8.82 16.42
N GLU A 9 -4.72 8.63 17.56
CA GLU A 9 -3.54 9.44 17.94
C GLU A 9 -2.39 9.23 16.97
N ILE A 10 -2.13 7.96 16.58
CA ILE A 10 -1.11 7.64 15.59
C ILE A 10 -1.46 8.28 14.24
N ARG A 11 -2.71 8.18 13.77
CA ARG A 11 -3.14 8.82 12.52
C ARG A 11 -2.92 10.33 12.55
N ARG A 12 -3.26 11.00 13.66
CA ARG A 12 -3.04 12.46 13.81
C ARG A 12 -1.55 12.81 13.76
N ARG A 13 -0.71 12.06 14.47
CA ARG A 13 0.74 12.24 14.46
C ARG A 13 1.32 12.06 13.04
N MET A 14 0.96 10.99 12.36
CA MET A 14 1.41 10.72 11.00
C MET A 14 0.99 11.81 10.00
N LYS A 15 -0.21 12.40 10.18
CA LYS A 15 -0.68 13.52 9.35
C LYS A 15 0.17 14.78 9.55
N ALA A 16 0.65 15.05 10.76
CA ALA A 16 1.57 16.16 11.02
C ALA A 16 2.93 15.91 10.36
N MET A 17 3.54 14.76 10.59
CA MET A 17 4.83 14.38 10.00
C MET A 17 4.77 14.36 8.46
N GLN A 18 3.64 13.93 7.89
CA GLN A 18 3.42 13.97 6.43
C GLN A 18 3.49 15.38 5.87
N ARG A 19 2.89 16.38 6.54
CA ARG A 19 2.95 17.78 6.08
C ARG A 19 4.39 18.30 6.07
N GLU A 20 5.14 18.02 7.12
CA GLU A 20 6.56 18.40 7.22
C GLU A 20 7.39 17.73 6.12
N PHE A 21 7.15 16.43 5.90
CA PHE A 21 7.82 15.68 4.83
C PHE A 21 7.52 16.25 3.45
N LEU A 22 6.25 16.55 3.15
CA LEU A 22 5.85 17.14 1.86
C LEU A 22 6.49 18.53 1.65
N ALA A 23 6.55 19.36 2.69
CA ALA A 23 7.20 20.66 2.65
C ALA A 23 8.72 20.56 2.37
N SER A 24 9.34 19.43 2.64
CA SER A 24 10.77 19.21 2.36
C SER A 24 11.10 18.99 0.86
N GLY A 25 10.11 18.78 0.00
CA GLY A 25 10.29 18.52 -1.43
C GLY A 25 10.96 17.19 -1.79
N ARG A 26 11.09 16.25 -0.82
CA ARG A 26 11.81 14.98 -1.01
C ARG A 26 10.96 13.82 -1.54
N GLN A 27 9.66 14.04 -1.71
CA GLN A 27 8.71 12.95 -1.99
C GLN A 27 9.07 12.15 -3.25
N GLU A 28 9.38 12.81 -4.36
CA GLU A 28 9.73 12.12 -5.63
C GLU A 28 10.97 11.25 -5.47
N ARG A 29 12.07 11.84 -5.00
CA ARG A 29 13.34 11.13 -4.83
C ARG A 29 13.21 9.93 -3.88
N GLU A 30 12.53 10.08 -2.75
CA GLU A 30 12.34 8.98 -1.81
C GLU A 30 11.40 7.91 -2.38
N SER A 31 10.39 8.31 -3.17
CA SER A 31 9.52 7.35 -3.88
C SER A 31 10.30 6.51 -4.88
N GLU A 32 11.16 7.12 -5.69
CA GLU A 32 12.02 6.41 -6.64
C GLU A 32 12.97 5.44 -5.94
N ARG A 33 13.58 5.86 -4.82
CA ARG A 33 14.46 4.99 -4.03
C ARG A 33 13.73 3.77 -3.51
N ILE A 34 12.59 3.97 -2.84
CA ILE A 34 11.78 2.89 -2.25
C ILE A 34 11.27 1.92 -3.31
N LEU A 35 10.72 2.44 -4.40
CA LEU A 35 10.24 1.61 -5.51
C LEU A 35 11.37 0.89 -6.24
N GLY A 36 12.57 1.48 -6.29
CA GLY A 36 13.77 0.83 -6.79
C GLY A 36 14.22 -0.36 -5.92
N GLU A 37 14.01 -0.31 -4.61
CA GLU A 37 14.26 -1.47 -3.72
C GLU A 37 13.21 -2.56 -3.92
N LEU A 38 11.92 -2.19 -4.00
CA LEU A 38 10.84 -3.12 -4.30
C LEU A 38 11.07 -3.81 -5.66
N GLU A 39 11.47 -3.08 -6.68
CA GLU A 39 11.73 -3.59 -8.03
C GLU A 39 12.81 -4.69 -8.05
N ARG A 40 13.82 -4.58 -7.18
CA ARG A 40 14.91 -5.54 -7.05
C ARG A 40 14.58 -6.75 -6.17
N SER A 41 13.43 -6.76 -5.50
CA SER A 41 13.04 -7.90 -4.67
C SER A 41 12.73 -9.15 -5.51
N PRO A 42 13.11 -10.34 -5.04
CA PRO A 42 12.80 -11.60 -5.72
C PRO A 42 11.29 -11.81 -5.93
N GLU A 43 10.49 -11.39 -4.97
CA GLU A 43 9.04 -11.51 -4.98
C GLU A 43 8.43 -10.70 -6.13
N PHE A 44 8.85 -9.44 -6.28
CA PHE A 44 8.40 -8.62 -7.40
C PHE A 44 8.96 -9.13 -8.73
N ALA A 45 10.23 -9.52 -8.77
CA ALA A 45 10.88 -9.95 -10.00
C ALA A 45 10.19 -11.19 -10.61
N SER A 46 9.81 -12.17 -9.77
CA SER A 46 9.17 -13.42 -10.20
C SER A 46 7.67 -13.28 -10.50
N ALA A 47 7.00 -12.28 -9.95
CA ALA A 47 5.57 -12.07 -10.10
C ALA A 47 5.19 -11.72 -11.55
N ARG A 48 4.08 -12.30 -12.04
CA ARG A 48 3.47 -11.97 -13.34
C ARG A 48 2.30 -11.01 -13.18
N THR A 49 1.50 -11.22 -12.13
CA THR A 49 0.33 -10.39 -11.78
C THR A 49 0.62 -9.67 -10.47
N VAL A 50 0.69 -8.36 -10.52
CA VAL A 50 1.08 -7.51 -9.38
C VAL A 50 -0.04 -6.54 -9.02
N LEU A 51 -0.48 -6.60 -7.77
CA LEU A 51 -1.41 -5.59 -7.22
C LEU A 51 -0.61 -4.43 -6.63
N GLY A 52 -0.86 -3.24 -7.15
CA GLY A 52 -0.37 -1.97 -6.59
C GLY A 52 -1.52 -1.07 -6.15
N TYR A 53 -1.21 0.20 -5.98
CA TYR A 53 -2.19 1.24 -5.64
C TYR A 53 -1.85 2.56 -6.32
N MET A 54 -2.85 3.39 -6.59
CA MET A 54 -2.64 4.78 -7.02
C MET A 54 -2.48 5.66 -5.80
N ALA A 55 -1.31 6.33 -5.72
CA ALA A 55 -0.93 7.09 -4.54
C ALA A 55 -1.82 8.32 -4.34
N ILE A 56 -2.25 8.54 -3.12
CA ILE A 56 -2.81 9.81 -2.69
C ILE A 56 -1.71 10.73 -2.13
N PRO A 57 -1.95 12.04 -1.98
CA PRO A 57 -0.93 12.95 -1.45
C PRO A 57 -0.29 12.45 -0.15
N GLY A 58 1.04 12.37 -0.12
CA GLY A 58 1.84 11.92 1.02
C GLY A 58 2.04 10.41 1.13
N GLU A 59 1.65 9.64 0.14
CA GLU A 59 2.07 8.26 -0.07
C GLU A 59 3.25 8.20 -1.05
N VAL A 60 3.91 7.05 -1.13
CA VAL A 60 4.93 6.77 -2.15
C VAL A 60 4.29 6.83 -3.53
N LEU A 61 4.86 7.61 -4.44
CA LEU A 61 4.30 7.89 -5.76
C LEU A 61 4.46 6.67 -6.68
N THR A 62 3.38 5.96 -6.93
CA THR A 62 3.39 4.66 -7.61
C THR A 62 2.96 4.71 -9.07
N GLU A 63 2.35 5.80 -9.53
CA GLU A 63 1.76 5.88 -10.87
C GLU A 63 2.76 5.61 -12.00
N SER A 64 3.90 6.28 -12.00
CA SER A 64 4.95 6.10 -13.02
C SER A 64 5.53 4.69 -13.00
N PHE A 65 5.67 4.09 -11.81
CA PHE A 65 6.11 2.72 -11.61
C PHE A 65 5.10 1.73 -12.21
N ILE A 66 3.82 1.86 -11.86
CA ILE A 66 2.74 0.99 -12.37
C ILE A 66 2.66 1.10 -13.90
N ARG A 67 2.69 2.32 -14.44
CA ARG A 67 2.66 2.55 -15.88
C ARG A 67 3.84 1.90 -16.59
N ARG A 68 5.06 2.04 -16.06
CA ARG A 68 6.25 1.42 -16.65
C ARG A 68 6.15 -0.10 -16.63
N TRP A 69 5.76 -0.68 -15.52
CA TRP A 69 5.70 -2.14 -15.37
C TRP A 69 4.49 -2.78 -16.06
N SER A 70 3.45 -2.02 -16.37
CA SER A 70 2.30 -2.55 -17.14
C SER A 70 2.65 -3.01 -18.56
N ALA A 71 3.83 -2.65 -19.09
CA ALA A 71 4.35 -3.17 -20.34
C ALA A 71 4.95 -4.59 -20.22
N TYR A 72 5.26 -5.05 -18.99
CA TYR A 72 5.98 -6.30 -18.74
C TYR A 72 5.23 -7.25 -17.83
N LYS A 73 4.33 -6.73 -16.98
CA LYS A 73 3.56 -7.49 -16.00
C LYS A 73 2.09 -7.07 -16.06
N ARG A 74 1.21 -7.97 -15.65
CA ARG A 74 -0.20 -7.62 -15.43
C ARG A 74 -0.31 -6.81 -14.15
N MET A 75 -0.33 -5.48 -14.27
CA MET A 75 -0.48 -4.59 -13.13
C MET A 75 -1.95 -4.40 -12.80
N LEU A 76 -2.29 -4.53 -11.53
CA LEU A 76 -3.64 -4.34 -11.00
C LEU A 76 -3.65 -3.13 -10.05
N ILE A 77 -4.75 -2.42 -10.04
CA ILE A 77 -5.04 -1.35 -9.09
C ILE A 77 -6.45 -1.54 -8.52
N PRO A 78 -6.68 -1.16 -7.24
CA PRO A 78 -7.99 -1.33 -6.64
C PRO A 78 -8.97 -0.25 -7.10
N LEU A 79 -10.21 -0.67 -7.38
CA LEU A 79 -11.38 0.19 -7.47
C LEU A 79 -12.16 0.12 -6.16
N VAL A 80 -12.43 1.28 -5.56
CA VAL A 80 -13.23 1.33 -4.32
C VAL A 80 -14.71 1.22 -4.67
N THR A 81 -15.37 0.22 -4.12
CA THR A 81 -16.81 -0.01 -4.28
C THR A 81 -17.51 -0.03 -2.91
N PRO A 82 -18.84 0.06 -2.86
CA PRO A 82 -19.59 -0.09 -1.60
C PRO A 82 -19.33 -1.43 -0.88
N SER A 83 -19.04 -2.49 -1.64
CA SER A 83 -18.75 -3.82 -1.11
C SER A 83 -17.29 -4.03 -0.68
N GLY A 84 -16.37 -3.13 -1.07
CA GLY A 84 -14.94 -3.25 -0.75
C GLY A 84 -14.04 -2.84 -1.91
N LEU A 85 -12.92 -3.53 -2.07
CA LEU A 85 -12.00 -3.30 -3.18
C LEU A 85 -12.22 -4.36 -4.27
N GLU A 86 -12.45 -3.91 -5.49
CA GLU A 86 -12.34 -4.74 -6.69
C GLU A 86 -10.96 -4.57 -7.29
N LEU A 87 -10.31 -5.67 -7.68
CA LEU A 87 -9.01 -5.62 -8.33
C LEU A 87 -9.22 -5.52 -9.85
N ARG A 88 -8.74 -4.45 -10.44
CA ARG A 88 -8.89 -4.17 -11.86
C ARG A 88 -7.54 -4.02 -12.53
N GLU A 89 -7.43 -4.51 -13.77
CA GLU A 89 -6.22 -4.35 -14.55
C GLU A 89 -5.96 -2.87 -14.84
N TYR A 90 -4.72 -2.43 -14.59
CA TYR A 90 -4.30 -1.09 -14.94
C TYR A 90 -4.21 -0.96 -16.45
N ARG A 91 -5.06 -0.12 -17.01
CA ARG A 91 -5.04 0.26 -18.43
C ARG A 91 -5.17 1.78 -18.52
N PRO A 92 -4.17 2.47 -19.11
CA PRO A 92 -4.19 3.93 -19.21
C PRO A 92 -5.45 4.51 -19.86
N ASP A 93 -6.00 3.81 -20.87
CA ASP A 93 -7.21 4.15 -21.60
C ASP A 93 -8.51 3.88 -20.82
N CYS A 94 -8.43 3.14 -19.71
CA CYS A 94 -9.56 2.82 -18.83
C CYS A 94 -9.53 3.55 -17.50
N LEU A 95 -8.68 4.56 -17.34
CA LEU A 95 -8.63 5.37 -16.11
C LEU A 95 -9.67 6.48 -16.15
N VAL A 96 -10.30 6.70 -15.00
CA VAL A 96 -11.23 7.80 -14.76
C VAL A 96 -10.76 8.62 -13.56
N SER A 97 -11.21 9.88 -13.44
CA SER A 97 -10.94 10.68 -12.27
C SER A 97 -11.80 10.17 -11.10
N GLY A 98 -11.14 9.60 -10.11
CA GLY A 98 -11.76 9.09 -8.89
C GLY A 98 -11.72 10.06 -7.73
N TYR A 99 -11.70 9.52 -6.50
CA TYR A 99 -11.66 10.31 -5.28
C TYR A 99 -10.47 11.27 -5.26
N ALA A 100 -10.73 12.56 -4.96
CA ALA A 100 -9.74 13.63 -4.90
C ALA A 100 -8.91 13.83 -6.19
N GLY A 101 -9.47 13.46 -7.36
CA GLY A 101 -8.78 13.57 -8.66
C GLY A 101 -7.74 12.50 -8.93
N ILE A 102 -7.65 11.48 -8.09
CA ILE A 102 -6.72 10.37 -8.27
C ILE A 102 -7.23 9.45 -9.37
N PRO A 103 -6.37 9.00 -10.30
CA PRO A 103 -6.79 8.05 -11.32
C PRO A 103 -7.26 6.74 -10.68
N GLU A 104 -8.45 6.30 -11.04
CA GLU A 104 -9.02 5.01 -10.65
C GLU A 104 -9.37 4.20 -11.89
N PRO A 105 -9.35 2.85 -11.83
CA PRO A 105 -9.78 2.06 -12.97
C PRO A 105 -11.29 2.22 -13.15
N SER A 106 -11.75 2.36 -14.39
CA SER A 106 -13.18 2.33 -14.67
C SER A 106 -13.77 0.93 -14.43
N SER A 107 -15.08 0.86 -14.25
CA SER A 107 -15.79 -0.44 -14.14
C SER A 107 -15.67 -1.30 -15.40
N GLY A 108 -15.28 -0.72 -16.54
CA GLY A 108 -15.00 -1.45 -17.79
C GLY A 108 -13.62 -2.07 -17.85
N ALA A 109 -12.68 -1.72 -16.96
CA ALA A 109 -11.37 -2.38 -16.91
C ALA A 109 -11.53 -3.85 -16.47
N PRO A 110 -10.71 -4.79 -17.01
CA PRO A 110 -10.83 -6.21 -16.68
C PRO A 110 -10.73 -6.47 -15.17
N LEU A 111 -11.70 -7.24 -14.65
CA LEU A 111 -11.72 -7.68 -13.25
C LEU A 111 -10.72 -8.81 -13.07
N CYS A 112 -10.05 -8.82 -11.92
CA CYS A 112 -9.14 -9.87 -11.51
C CYS A 112 -9.57 -10.41 -10.13
N ARG A 113 -9.45 -11.71 -9.92
CA ARG A 113 -9.70 -12.32 -8.62
C ARG A 113 -8.45 -12.22 -7.74
N PRO A 114 -8.61 -12.15 -6.40
CA PRO A 114 -7.48 -12.10 -5.47
C PRO A 114 -6.51 -13.30 -5.58
N ASP A 115 -7.01 -14.49 -5.94
CA ASP A 115 -6.20 -15.70 -6.11
C ASP A 115 -5.33 -15.70 -7.39
N GLU A 116 -5.51 -14.73 -8.29
CA GLU A 116 -4.67 -14.53 -9.48
C GLU A 116 -3.47 -13.62 -9.21
N VAL A 117 -3.36 -13.02 -8.01
CA VAL A 117 -2.28 -12.09 -7.65
C VAL A 117 -1.06 -12.86 -7.19
N ASP A 118 0.09 -12.60 -7.80
CA ASP A 118 1.38 -13.24 -7.44
C ASP A 118 2.18 -12.42 -6.41
N PHE A 119 1.96 -11.11 -6.38
CA PHE A 119 2.59 -10.18 -5.44
C PHE A 119 1.72 -8.94 -5.26
N ALA A 120 1.64 -8.43 -4.03
CA ALA A 120 0.93 -7.20 -3.73
C ALA A 120 1.81 -6.20 -2.97
N PHE A 121 1.69 -4.92 -3.30
CA PHE A 121 2.24 -3.86 -2.46
C PHE A 121 1.14 -2.85 -2.09
N VAL A 122 1.09 -2.50 -0.81
CA VAL A 122 -0.04 -1.77 -0.22
C VAL A 122 0.42 -0.54 0.58
N PRO A 123 -0.39 0.54 0.59
CA PRO A 123 -0.09 1.72 1.39
C PRO A 123 -0.51 1.53 2.84
N GLY A 124 0.02 2.38 3.72
CA GLY A 124 -0.41 2.47 5.11
C GLY A 124 -0.17 3.84 5.72
N VAL A 125 -0.89 4.13 6.78
CA VAL A 125 -0.68 5.33 7.59
C VAL A 125 0.54 5.18 8.49
N ALA A 126 0.71 4.01 9.08
CA ALA A 126 1.88 3.65 9.89
C ALA A 126 2.14 2.15 9.79
N PHE A 127 3.38 1.77 10.09
CA PHE A 127 3.83 0.37 10.13
C PHE A 127 4.64 0.13 11.39
N SER A 128 4.65 -1.12 11.88
CA SER A 128 5.55 -1.57 12.94
C SER A 128 6.08 -2.96 12.63
N CYS A 129 7.28 -3.26 13.10
CA CYS A 129 7.95 -4.54 12.86
C CYS A 129 8.22 -5.26 14.19
N GLY A 130 7.92 -6.57 14.26
CA GLY A 130 8.31 -7.45 15.36
C GLY A 130 7.71 -7.13 16.73
N GLN A 131 6.63 -6.35 16.79
CA GLN A 131 6.08 -5.84 18.05
C GLN A 131 5.43 -6.91 18.96
N ASP A 132 5.05 -8.04 18.41
CA ASP A 132 4.40 -9.17 19.11
C ASP A 132 5.38 -10.29 19.48
N GLY A 133 6.69 -9.99 19.39
CA GLY A 133 7.75 -10.94 19.70
C GLY A 133 8.08 -11.90 18.56
N GLU A 134 7.42 -11.77 17.41
CA GLU A 134 7.76 -12.51 16.18
C GLU A 134 8.61 -11.63 15.24
N PRO A 135 9.92 -11.88 15.18
CA PRO A 135 10.81 -11.15 14.29
C PRO A 135 10.35 -11.28 12.84
N GLY A 136 10.29 -10.15 12.12
CA GLY A 136 9.91 -10.11 10.71
C GLY A 136 8.43 -9.91 10.44
N ARG A 137 7.54 -10.03 11.42
CA ARG A 137 6.13 -9.63 11.22
C ARG A 137 5.98 -8.13 11.11
N ILE A 138 5.28 -7.72 10.08
CA ILE A 138 5.03 -6.30 9.78
C ILE A 138 3.53 -6.02 9.94
N TRP A 139 3.22 -5.08 10.81
CA TRP A 139 1.86 -4.66 11.07
C TRP A 139 1.57 -3.32 10.39
N ARG A 140 0.37 -3.15 9.90
CA ARG A 140 -0.07 -1.99 9.13
C ARG A 140 -1.26 -1.30 9.78
N LEU A 141 -1.19 0.01 9.94
CA LEU A 141 -2.33 0.84 10.27
C LEU A 141 -2.89 1.49 9.00
N GLY A 142 -4.14 1.17 8.68
CA GLY A 142 -4.88 1.79 7.59
C GLY A 142 -5.57 3.10 7.99
N ARG A 143 -6.28 3.71 7.04
CA ARG A 143 -7.00 4.98 7.20
C ARG A 143 -8.33 4.86 7.97
N GLY A 144 -8.73 3.66 8.41
CA GLY A 144 -9.96 3.41 9.17
C GLY A 144 -11.17 2.97 8.33
N LYS A 145 -11.05 2.83 7.01
CA LYS A 145 -12.12 2.31 6.14
C LYS A 145 -12.11 0.78 6.00
N ALA A 146 -11.15 0.09 6.60
CA ALA A 146 -10.95 -1.36 6.58
C ALA A 146 -10.92 -2.00 5.17
N CYS A 147 -10.67 -1.22 4.11
CA CYS A 147 -10.70 -1.72 2.73
C CYS A 147 -9.64 -2.81 2.50
N TYR A 148 -8.39 -2.53 2.86
CA TYR A 148 -7.30 -3.52 2.76
C TYR A 148 -7.42 -4.62 3.79
N ASP A 149 -7.93 -4.34 4.99
CA ASP A 149 -8.09 -5.36 6.06
C ASP A 149 -9.10 -6.45 5.65
N ARG A 150 -10.06 -6.11 4.77
CA ARG A 150 -10.97 -7.08 4.13
C ARG A 150 -10.36 -7.78 2.93
N LEU A 151 -9.46 -7.14 2.19
CA LEU A 151 -8.81 -7.71 1.01
C LEU A 151 -7.67 -8.67 1.38
N LEU A 152 -6.82 -8.28 2.33
CA LEU A 152 -5.60 -9.02 2.69
C LEU A 152 -5.83 -10.51 2.97
N PRO A 153 -6.90 -10.92 3.68
CA PRO A 153 -7.16 -12.35 3.92
C PRO A 153 -7.43 -13.18 2.66
N SER A 154 -7.81 -12.54 1.55
CA SER A 154 -8.09 -13.23 0.28
C SER A 154 -6.87 -13.31 -0.65
N LEU A 155 -5.78 -12.62 -0.32
CA LEU A 155 -4.52 -12.71 -1.05
C LEU A 155 -3.71 -13.90 -0.53
N HIS A 156 -3.25 -14.75 -1.46
CA HIS A 156 -2.44 -15.95 -1.16
C HIS A 156 -1.01 -15.81 -1.72
N CYS A 157 -0.51 -14.59 -1.77
CA CYS A 157 0.80 -14.22 -2.29
C CYS A 157 1.54 -13.34 -1.26
N PRO A 158 2.87 -13.13 -1.43
CA PRO A 158 3.60 -12.16 -0.61
C PRO A 158 3.00 -10.76 -0.72
N VAL A 159 2.82 -10.11 0.42
CA VAL A 159 2.29 -8.74 0.52
C VAL A 159 3.32 -7.83 1.18
N ALA A 160 3.67 -6.76 0.49
CA ALA A 160 4.60 -5.74 0.96
C ALA A 160 3.90 -4.46 1.39
N GLY A 161 4.32 -3.88 2.50
CA GLY A 161 4.05 -2.47 2.80
C GLY A 161 5.03 -1.58 2.03
N VAL A 162 4.54 -0.43 1.57
CA VAL A 162 5.37 0.59 0.92
C VAL A 162 5.11 1.94 1.58
N ALA A 163 6.15 2.54 2.15
CA ALA A 163 5.99 3.74 2.95
C ALA A 163 7.28 4.56 3.08
N PHE A 164 7.14 5.84 3.39
CA PHE A 164 8.29 6.66 3.78
C PHE A 164 8.75 6.30 5.21
N PRO A 165 10.05 6.45 5.53
CA PRO A 165 10.61 6.05 6.83
C PRO A 165 9.88 6.63 8.06
N PHE A 166 9.35 7.85 7.97
CA PHE A 166 8.62 8.47 9.08
C PHE A 166 7.34 7.74 9.50
N ARG A 167 6.84 6.81 8.66
CA ARG A 167 5.65 6.00 8.95
C ARG A 167 5.97 4.75 9.77
N LEU A 168 7.25 4.46 10.02
CA LEU A 168 7.64 3.37 10.91
C LEU A 168 7.48 3.82 12.37
N VAL A 169 6.81 3.02 13.16
CA VAL A 169 6.58 3.23 14.60
C VAL A 169 6.96 1.97 15.38
N ASP A 170 7.30 2.13 16.64
CA ASP A 170 7.71 1.00 17.49
C ASP A 170 6.56 0.00 17.70
N ARG A 171 5.35 0.50 17.92
CA ARG A 171 4.16 -0.34 18.17
C ARG A 171 2.89 0.27 17.60
N LEU A 172 2.01 -0.62 17.12
CA LEU A 172 0.65 -0.33 16.70
C LEU A 172 -0.33 -1.05 17.64
N PRO A 173 -1.46 -0.43 18.03
CA PRO A 173 -2.56 -1.16 18.65
C PRO A 173 -3.20 -2.07 17.59
N LEU A 174 -3.22 -3.38 17.88
CA LEU A 174 -3.74 -4.41 16.98
C LEU A 174 -5.14 -4.84 17.41
N ASP A 175 -5.99 -5.08 16.41
CA ASP A 175 -7.26 -5.76 16.57
C ASP A 175 -7.14 -7.24 16.12
N PRO A 176 -8.02 -8.14 16.58
CA PRO A 176 -7.94 -9.57 16.24
C PRO A 176 -8.04 -9.88 14.73
N TRP A 177 -8.58 -8.96 13.95
CA TRP A 177 -8.71 -9.09 12.50
C TRP A 177 -7.57 -8.44 11.71
N ASP A 178 -6.67 -7.68 12.36
CA ASP A 178 -5.50 -7.12 11.69
C ASP A 178 -4.63 -8.26 11.13
N ARG A 179 -4.12 -8.09 9.91
CA ARG A 179 -3.28 -9.08 9.24
C ARG A 179 -1.87 -8.53 9.05
N PRO A 180 -0.86 -9.32 9.39
CA PRO A 180 0.52 -8.94 9.13
C PRO A 180 0.82 -8.96 7.64
N LEU A 181 1.86 -8.24 7.26
CA LEU A 181 2.47 -8.25 5.94
C LEU A 181 3.80 -9.02 5.99
N ASP A 182 4.28 -9.44 4.82
CA ASP A 182 5.50 -10.24 4.67
C ASP A 182 6.75 -9.37 4.52
N LEU A 183 6.62 -8.21 3.85
CA LEU A 183 7.72 -7.33 3.49
C LEU A 183 7.37 -5.86 3.79
N LEU A 184 8.41 -5.03 3.96
CA LEU A 184 8.27 -3.57 4.09
C LEU A 184 9.42 -2.87 3.36
N PHE A 185 9.07 -2.00 2.43
CA PHE A 185 9.99 -1.11 1.72
C PHE A 185 9.81 0.32 2.23
N ILE A 186 10.90 0.91 2.81
CA ILE A 186 10.89 2.25 3.43
C ILE A 186 12.15 3.05 3.08
#